data_b9166313564dfd58c4b180cb2856522b
#
_entry.id   b9166313564dfd58c4b180cb2856522b
#
_cell.length_a   1.000
_cell.length_b   1.000
_cell.length_c   1.000
_cell.angle_alpha   90.00
_cell.angle_beta   90.00
_cell.angle_gamma   90.00
#
_symmetry.space_group_name_H-M   'P 1'
#
loop_
_entity.id
_entity.type
_entity.pdbx_description
1 polymer ?
#
loop_
_entity_poly.entity_id
_entity_poly.type
_entity_poly.pdbx_seq_one_letter_code
_entity_poly.pdbx_strand_id
1 'polypeptide(L)'
;MAANNRSMIYDIEENIEVRLPDIPNNVRVTNPFDGTATLLPLYPPDYIPEVLICGGTTTSDQIPAEQLSSQDPASDQCIRMTLTSEGIRKGWEIEKMLEPRMMAEMILMPNGEVVIINGAQTGYASFASVRDPVGNNSNSDHPAYVFRCTARLDLMD
;
A
#
# COMPACT_ATOMS: atom_id res chain seq x y z
N MET A 1 10.78 4.01 -1.29
CA MET A 1 10.41 3.36 -2.58
C MET A 1 9.91 1.96 -2.30
N ALA A 2 8.79 1.57 -2.88
CA ALA A 2 8.27 0.20 -2.78
C ALA A 2 8.04 -0.34 -4.18
N ALA A 3 8.39 -1.61 -4.43
CA ALA A 3 8.21 -2.27 -5.71
C ALA A 3 8.01 -3.78 -5.50
N ASN A 4 6.98 -4.32 -6.14
CA ASN A 4 6.54 -5.70 -5.90
C ASN A 4 6.23 -5.89 -4.40
N ASN A 5 6.84 -6.83 -3.71
CA ASN A 5 6.77 -7.02 -2.26
C ASN A 5 8.03 -6.52 -1.52
N ARG A 6 8.85 -5.69 -2.15
CA ARG A 6 10.10 -5.16 -1.59
C ARG A 6 10.02 -3.66 -1.35
N SER A 7 10.81 -3.19 -0.40
CA SER A 7 10.92 -1.76 -0.10
C SER A 7 12.36 -1.35 0.21
N MET A 8 12.67 -0.09 -0.07
CA MET A 8 13.97 0.50 0.18
C MET A 8 13.89 2.01 0.40
N ILE A 9 14.90 2.56 1.05
CA ILE A 9 15.22 3.98 1.01
C ILE A 9 16.35 4.16 0.00
N TYR A 10 16.22 5.15 -0.86
CA TYR A 10 17.26 5.55 -1.79
C TYR A 10 17.74 6.96 -1.44
N ASP A 11 19.00 7.07 -1.05
CA ASP A 11 19.66 8.34 -0.86
C ASP A 11 20.18 8.84 -2.21
N ILE A 12 19.60 9.93 -2.69
CA ILE A 12 19.90 10.48 -4.03
C ILE A 12 21.26 11.16 -4.04
N GLU A 13 21.67 11.78 -2.92
CA GLU A 13 22.93 12.53 -2.85
C GLU A 13 24.12 11.59 -2.79
N GLU A 14 24.04 10.58 -1.92
CA GLU A 14 25.12 9.59 -1.74
C GLU A 14 25.02 8.40 -2.69
N ASN A 15 23.92 8.29 -3.46
CA ASN A 15 23.66 7.16 -4.36
C ASN A 15 23.70 5.80 -3.64
N ILE A 16 23.11 5.76 -2.45
CA ILE A 16 23.08 4.57 -1.58
C ILE A 16 21.66 4.01 -1.48
N GLU A 17 21.55 2.69 -1.60
CA GLU A 17 20.32 1.95 -1.35
C GLU A 17 20.34 1.29 0.03
N VAL A 18 19.33 1.58 0.86
CA VAL A 18 19.11 0.91 2.13
C VAL A 18 17.87 0.03 2.01
N ARG A 19 18.07 -1.28 1.99
CA ARG A 19 16.95 -2.22 1.93
C ARG A 19 16.17 -2.18 3.25
N LEU A 20 14.85 -2.08 3.12
CA LEU A 20 13.90 -2.20 4.21
C LEU A 20 13.37 -3.65 4.30
N PRO A 21 12.71 -4.03 5.40
CA PRO A 21 11.98 -5.30 5.47
C PRO A 21 11.00 -5.46 4.30
N ASP A 22 10.89 -6.67 3.78
CA ASP A 22 9.96 -6.98 2.71
C ASP A 22 8.50 -6.76 3.17
N ILE A 23 7.62 -6.44 2.22
CA ILE A 23 6.18 -6.27 2.50
C ILE A 23 5.61 -7.60 2.98
N PRO A 24 4.95 -7.63 4.16
CA PRO A 24 4.44 -8.86 4.76
C PRO A 24 3.40 -9.58 3.87
N ASN A 25 3.24 -10.88 4.15
CA ASN A 25 2.24 -11.75 3.51
C ASN A 25 2.34 -11.81 1.97
N ASN A 26 3.52 -11.51 1.42
CA ASN A 26 3.75 -11.50 -0.02
C ASN A 26 2.82 -10.58 -0.81
N VAL A 27 2.28 -9.55 -0.20
CA VAL A 27 1.45 -8.57 -0.90
C VAL A 27 2.32 -7.77 -1.85
N ARG A 28 1.90 -7.67 -3.10
CA ARG A 28 2.53 -6.89 -4.17
C ARG A 28 1.76 -5.62 -4.39
N VAL A 29 2.49 -4.53 -4.61
CA VAL A 29 1.89 -3.18 -4.59
C VAL A 29 2.20 -2.33 -5.82
N THR A 30 2.88 -2.88 -6.82
CA THR A 30 3.15 -2.17 -8.07
C THR A 30 2.46 -2.81 -9.25
N ASN A 31 2.28 -2.04 -10.32
CA ASN A 31 1.59 -2.49 -11.54
C ASN A 31 2.03 -3.91 -11.96
N PRO A 32 1.12 -4.81 -12.28
CA PRO A 32 -0.34 -4.63 -12.38
C PRO A 32 -1.11 -4.87 -11.07
N PHE A 33 -0.42 -5.00 -9.93
CA PHE A 33 -0.98 -5.38 -8.62
C PHE A 33 -1.36 -4.17 -7.74
N ASP A 34 -1.25 -3.01 -8.24
CA ASP A 34 -1.34 -1.65 -7.71
C ASP A 34 -1.97 -1.50 -6.31
N GLY A 35 -1.11 -1.49 -5.31
CA GLY A 35 -1.41 -0.89 -4.01
C GLY A 35 -1.29 0.64 -4.06
N THR A 36 -1.53 1.29 -2.94
CA THR A 36 -1.38 2.73 -2.80
C THR A 36 -0.50 3.05 -1.60
N ALA A 37 0.26 4.15 -1.66
CA ALA A 37 1.18 4.54 -0.60
C ALA A 37 1.19 6.04 -0.38
N THR A 38 1.40 6.44 0.89
CA THR A 38 1.56 7.85 1.26
C THR A 38 2.56 8.00 2.41
N LEU A 39 3.19 9.17 2.48
CA LEU A 39 3.90 9.63 3.68
C LEU A 39 2.87 10.24 4.62
N LEU A 40 2.87 9.79 5.88
CA LEU A 40 1.99 10.32 6.90
C LEU A 40 2.42 11.71 7.36
N PRO A 41 1.54 12.49 8.03
CA PRO A 41 1.88 13.82 8.49
C PRO A 41 3.12 13.81 9.38
N LEU A 42 3.99 14.77 9.14
CA LEU A 42 5.18 14.98 9.96
C LEU A 42 4.82 15.93 11.11
N TYR A 43 5.00 15.48 12.35
CA TYR A 43 4.67 16.27 13.55
C TYR A 43 5.92 16.82 14.22
N PRO A 44 5.92 18.09 14.67
CA PRO A 44 6.99 18.64 15.46
C PRO A 44 7.05 17.97 16.86
N PRO A 45 8.20 17.99 17.56
CA PRO A 45 9.44 18.64 17.14
C PRO A 45 10.31 17.79 16.21
N ASP A 46 10.14 16.47 16.17
CA ASP A 46 11.13 15.54 15.60
C ASP A 46 10.89 15.26 14.11
N TYR A 47 9.68 15.56 13.59
CA TYR A 47 9.30 15.32 12.18
C TYR A 47 9.64 13.91 11.68
N ILE A 48 9.41 12.92 12.53
CA ILE A 48 9.72 11.51 12.23
C ILE A 48 8.86 11.03 11.06
N PRO A 49 9.46 10.56 9.97
CA PRO A 49 8.71 10.09 8.81
C PRO A 49 8.13 8.70 9.05
N GLU A 50 6.88 8.54 8.67
CA GLU A 50 6.17 7.27 8.67
C GLU A 50 5.47 7.07 7.33
N VAL A 51 5.62 5.88 6.74
CA VAL A 51 4.96 5.53 5.48
C VAL A 51 3.83 4.55 5.73
N LEU A 52 2.74 4.74 4.99
CA LEU A 52 1.59 3.85 4.95
C LEU A 52 1.46 3.30 3.52
N ILE A 53 1.26 1.98 3.40
CA ILE A 53 1.01 1.29 2.14
C ILE A 53 -0.22 0.41 2.33
N CYS A 54 -1.20 0.49 1.43
CA CYS A 54 -2.43 -0.31 1.52
C CYS A 54 -2.80 -0.95 0.20
N GLY A 55 -3.52 -2.06 0.28
CA GLY A 55 -4.05 -2.76 -0.88
C GLY A 55 -3.03 -3.59 -1.64
N GLY A 56 -3.23 -3.73 -2.95
CA GLY A 56 -2.44 -4.64 -3.76
C GLY A 56 -3.02 -6.06 -3.82
N THR A 57 -2.22 -7.07 -4.07
CA THR A 57 -2.66 -8.46 -4.11
C THR A 57 -1.56 -9.43 -3.67
N THR A 58 -1.95 -10.61 -3.23
CA THR A 58 -1.03 -11.73 -2.91
C THR A 58 -0.73 -12.61 -4.13
N THR A 59 -1.36 -12.35 -5.27
CA THR A 59 -1.13 -13.11 -6.50
C THR A 59 0.34 -13.05 -6.91
N SER A 60 0.88 -14.20 -7.31
CA SER A 60 2.30 -14.29 -7.69
C SER A 60 2.57 -13.60 -9.01
N ASP A 61 3.66 -12.85 -9.07
CA ASP A 61 4.22 -12.25 -10.29
C ASP A 61 4.86 -13.26 -11.25
N GLN A 62 4.94 -14.53 -10.83
CA GLN A 62 5.42 -15.63 -11.67
C GLN A 62 4.31 -16.29 -12.47
N ILE A 63 3.05 -15.95 -12.21
CA ILE A 63 1.91 -16.46 -12.97
C ILE A 63 1.87 -15.74 -14.32
N PRO A 64 1.84 -16.49 -15.44
CA PRO A 64 1.69 -15.88 -16.76
C PRO A 64 0.39 -15.07 -16.85
N ALA A 65 0.45 -13.95 -17.57
CA ALA A 65 -0.66 -13.00 -17.67
C ALA A 65 -1.97 -13.64 -18.12
N GLU A 66 -1.90 -14.56 -19.06
CA GLU A 66 -3.04 -15.32 -19.61
C GLU A 66 -3.68 -16.30 -18.61
N GLN A 67 -3.04 -16.53 -17.48
CA GLN A 67 -3.59 -17.35 -16.39
C GLN A 67 -4.18 -16.53 -15.25
N LEU A 68 -3.91 -15.23 -15.22
CA LEU A 68 -4.51 -14.31 -14.27
C LEU A 68 -6.00 -14.11 -14.60
N SER A 69 -6.80 -13.85 -13.57
CA SER A 69 -8.25 -13.62 -13.71
C SER A 69 -8.65 -12.24 -13.20
N SER A 70 -9.63 -11.62 -13.86
CA SER A 70 -10.26 -10.40 -13.35
C SER A 70 -10.97 -10.61 -11.99
N GLN A 71 -11.13 -11.86 -11.57
CA GLN A 71 -11.72 -12.23 -10.29
C GLN A 71 -10.67 -12.51 -9.20
N ASP A 72 -9.38 -12.44 -9.52
CA ASP A 72 -8.34 -12.61 -8.51
C ASP A 72 -8.45 -11.52 -7.44
N PRO A 73 -8.41 -11.89 -6.13
CA PRO A 73 -8.77 -10.95 -5.08
C PRO A 73 -7.68 -9.92 -4.81
N ALA A 74 -8.09 -8.69 -4.52
CA ALA A 74 -7.25 -7.68 -3.91
C ALA A 74 -6.96 -7.99 -2.44
N SER A 75 -5.97 -7.32 -1.87
CA SER A 75 -5.62 -7.39 -0.45
C SER A 75 -6.33 -6.31 0.36
N ASP A 76 -6.77 -6.67 1.57
CA ASP A 76 -7.25 -5.74 2.61
C ASP A 76 -6.11 -5.22 3.50
N GLN A 77 -4.88 -5.62 3.25
CA GLN A 77 -3.74 -5.27 4.08
C GLN A 77 -3.37 -3.79 3.95
N CYS A 78 -3.21 -3.14 5.11
CA CYS A 78 -2.44 -1.91 5.27
C CYS A 78 -1.21 -2.20 6.10
N ILE A 79 -0.10 -1.59 5.75
CA ILE A 79 1.15 -1.67 6.51
C ILE A 79 1.73 -0.28 6.71
N ARG A 80 2.32 -0.06 7.87
CA ARG A 80 3.04 1.18 8.14
C ARG A 80 4.38 0.92 8.79
N MET A 81 5.31 1.83 8.58
CA MET A 81 6.66 1.76 9.14
C MET A 81 7.16 3.16 9.44
N THR A 82 7.63 3.35 10.66
CA THR A 82 8.40 4.53 11.05
C THR A 82 9.81 4.41 10.49
N LEU A 83 10.29 5.41 9.75
CA LEU A 83 11.60 5.39 9.07
C LEU A 83 12.73 5.88 9.99
N THR A 84 12.80 5.31 11.19
CA THR A 84 13.91 5.43 12.11
C THR A 84 14.68 4.11 12.19
N SER A 85 15.90 4.12 12.68
CA SER A 85 16.67 2.87 12.87
C SER A 85 15.93 1.86 13.74
N GLU A 86 15.18 2.31 14.74
CA GLU A 86 14.36 1.45 15.59
C GLU A 86 13.11 0.95 14.87
N GLY A 87 12.38 1.82 14.19
CA GLY A 87 11.19 1.47 13.43
C GLY A 87 11.49 0.47 12.30
N ILE A 88 12.59 0.69 11.57
CA ILE A 88 13.05 -0.23 10.53
C ILE A 88 13.39 -1.61 11.13
N ARG A 89 14.04 -1.64 12.29
CA ARG A 89 14.35 -2.91 12.98
C ARG A 89 13.09 -3.63 13.48
N LYS A 90 12.08 -2.88 13.94
CA LYS A 90 10.76 -3.41 14.32
C LYS A 90 10.02 -3.99 13.12
N GLY A 91 10.19 -3.38 11.95
CA GLY A 91 9.55 -3.78 10.69
C GLY A 91 8.14 -3.19 10.53
N TRP A 92 7.39 -3.77 9.59
CA TRP A 92 6.06 -3.33 9.25
C TRP A 92 5.03 -3.66 10.35
N GLU A 93 4.25 -2.68 10.74
CA GLU A 93 3.01 -2.87 11.49
C GLU A 93 1.88 -3.15 10.51
N ILE A 94 1.09 -4.21 10.78
CA ILE A 94 0.04 -4.67 9.87
C ILE A 94 -1.31 -4.27 10.43
N GLU A 95 -2.11 -3.65 9.58
CA GLU A 95 -3.50 -3.27 9.84
C GLU A 95 -4.38 -3.77 8.68
N LYS A 96 -5.70 -3.67 8.81
CA LYS A 96 -6.63 -4.11 7.78
C LYS A 96 -7.61 -3.00 7.43
N MET A 97 -7.85 -2.84 6.13
CA MET A 97 -9.00 -2.11 5.63
C MET A 97 -10.29 -2.91 5.86
N LEU A 98 -11.43 -2.25 5.83
CA LEU A 98 -12.73 -2.94 5.87
C LEU A 98 -12.98 -3.78 4.62
N GLU A 99 -12.40 -3.37 3.50
CA GLU A 99 -12.57 -4.01 2.20
C GLU A 99 -11.23 -4.09 1.47
N PRO A 100 -10.96 -5.18 0.74
CA PRO A 100 -9.77 -5.28 -0.10
C PRO A 100 -9.84 -4.27 -1.24
N ARG A 101 -8.67 -3.71 -1.62
CA ARG A 101 -8.58 -2.74 -2.71
C ARG A 101 -7.26 -2.85 -3.46
N MET A 102 -7.35 -2.68 -4.77
CA MET A 102 -6.23 -2.34 -5.63
C MET A 102 -6.60 -1.12 -6.49
N MET A 103 -5.62 -0.42 -7.04
CA MET A 103 -5.81 0.83 -7.78
C MET A 103 -6.58 1.90 -6.98
N ALA A 104 -6.47 1.85 -5.66
CA ALA A 104 -7.02 2.88 -4.79
C ALA A 104 -6.08 4.08 -4.71
N GLU A 105 -6.63 5.20 -4.29
CA GLU A 105 -5.89 6.43 -4.04
C GLU A 105 -5.93 6.77 -2.56
N MET A 106 -4.82 7.27 -2.04
CA MET A 106 -4.73 7.82 -0.68
C MET A 106 -4.67 9.33 -0.71
N ILE A 107 -5.53 9.96 0.07
CA ILE A 107 -5.59 11.42 0.24
C ILE A 107 -5.35 11.74 1.70
N LEU A 108 -4.29 12.51 1.96
CA LEU A 108 -4.02 13.03 3.29
C LEU A 108 -4.91 14.23 3.57
N MET A 109 -5.70 14.14 4.64
CA MET A 109 -6.63 15.18 5.06
C MET A 109 -5.96 16.18 6.00
N PRO A 110 -6.43 17.44 6.05
CA PRO A 110 -5.86 18.47 6.94
C PRO A 110 -5.90 18.14 8.43
N ASN A 111 -6.80 17.25 8.84
CA ASN A 111 -6.92 16.76 10.22
C ASN A 111 -5.99 15.58 10.54
N GLY A 112 -5.11 15.19 9.60
CA GLY A 112 -4.17 14.07 9.75
C GLY A 112 -4.75 12.69 9.43
N GLU A 113 -6.03 12.60 9.07
CA GLU A 113 -6.62 11.34 8.60
C GLU A 113 -6.23 11.05 7.16
N VAL A 114 -6.20 9.77 6.80
CA VAL A 114 -6.02 9.32 5.42
C VAL A 114 -7.34 8.78 4.89
N VAL A 115 -7.79 9.32 3.77
CA VAL A 115 -8.95 8.81 3.04
C VAL A 115 -8.45 7.91 1.93
N ILE A 116 -9.00 6.70 1.85
CA ILE A 116 -8.77 5.77 0.74
C ILE A 116 -10.03 5.74 -0.11
N ILE A 117 -9.89 6.07 -1.38
CA ILE A 117 -11.00 6.17 -2.34
C ILE A 117 -10.73 5.32 -3.58
N ASN A 118 -11.76 5.04 -4.34
CA ASN A 118 -11.68 4.28 -5.58
C ASN A 118 -11.13 2.85 -5.41
N GLY A 119 -10.65 2.28 -6.50
CA GLY A 119 -10.09 0.94 -6.54
C GLY A 119 -11.14 -0.15 -6.77
N ALA A 120 -10.65 -1.37 -6.86
CA ALA A 120 -11.46 -2.55 -7.09
C ALA A 120 -11.13 -3.64 -6.07
N GLN A 121 -12.09 -4.51 -5.77
CA GLN A 121 -11.88 -5.66 -4.88
C GLN A 121 -11.21 -6.83 -5.58
N THR A 122 -11.25 -6.87 -6.91
CA THR A 122 -10.67 -7.95 -7.71
C THR A 122 -10.08 -7.41 -9.00
N GLY A 123 -9.21 -8.18 -9.62
CA GLY A 123 -8.67 -7.91 -10.95
C GLY A 123 -7.24 -7.36 -10.94
N TYR A 124 -6.88 -6.67 -12.01
CA TYR A 124 -5.53 -6.12 -12.24
C TYR A 124 -5.60 -4.79 -12.98
N ALA A 125 -4.61 -3.94 -12.74
CA ALA A 125 -4.50 -2.62 -13.34
C ALA A 125 -4.22 -2.73 -14.84
N SER A 126 -5.20 -2.39 -15.68
CA SER A 126 -5.06 -2.25 -17.15
C SER A 126 -4.30 -3.39 -17.84
N PHE A 127 -4.45 -4.62 -17.36
CA PHE A 127 -3.70 -5.76 -17.84
C PHE A 127 -4.54 -6.57 -18.84
N ALA A 128 -4.46 -6.19 -20.12
CA ALA A 128 -5.30 -6.71 -21.19
C ALA A 128 -5.12 -8.21 -21.49
N SER A 129 -4.08 -8.85 -20.96
CA SER A 129 -3.74 -10.26 -21.23
C SER A 129 -4.30 -11.24 -20.21
N VAL A 130 -5.15 -10.78 -19.27
CA VAL A 130 -5.82 -11.68 -18.31
C VAL A 130 -6.77 -12.65 -19.03
N ARG A 131 -6.97 -13.81 -18.44
CA ARG A 131 -7.78 -14.92 -19.01
C ARG A 131 -9.21 -14.51 -19.35
N ASP A 132 -9.80 -13.60 -18.57
CA ASP A 132 -11.17 -13.11 -18.69
C ASP A 132 -11.18 -11.58 -18.78
N PRO A 133 -10.86 -11.00 -19.94
CA PRO A 133 -10.58 -9.57 -20.08
C PRO A 133 -11.81 -8.64 -20.02
N VAL A 134 -12.97 -9.14 -19.65
CA VAL A 134 -14.19 -8.32 -19.49
C VAL A 134 -14.09 -7.48 -18.22
N GLY A 135 -13.47 -6.30 -18.35
CA GLY A 135 -13.17 -5.41 -17.24
C GLY A 135 -12.04 -5.94 -16.39
N ASN A 136 -10.85 -5.40 -16.56
CA ASN A 136 -9.65 -5.85 -15.82
C ASN A 136 -9.79 -5.71 -14.31
N ASN A 137 -10.66 -4.82 -13.85
CA ASN A 137 -11.05 -4.67 -12.45
C ASN A 137 -12.55 -4.91 -12.31
N SER A 138 -12.91 -5.88 -11.48
CA SER A 138 -14.30 -6.15 -11.11
C SER A 138 -14.63 -5.42 -9.80
N ASN A 139 -15.93 -5.08 -9.62
CA ASN A 139 -16.40 -4.44 -8.39
C ASN A 139 -15.72 -3.11 -8.07
N SER A 140 -15.58 -2.24 -9.07
CA SER A 140 -14.97 -0.91 -8.91
C SER A 140 -15.85 0.12 -8.20
N ASP A 141 -17.14 -0.20 -7.97
CA ASP A 141 -18.12 0.73 -7.39
C ASP A 141 -18.09 0.68 -5.85
N HIS A 142 -16.97 1.05 -5.26
CA HIS A 142 -16.84 1.07 -3.80
C HIS A 142 -16.89 2.48 -3.23
N PRO A 143 -17.61 2.67 -2.11
CA PRO A 143 -17.63 3.95 -1.41
C PRO A 143 -16.23 4.31 -0.90
N ALA A 144 -16.00 5.59 -0.75
CA ALA A 144 -14.81 6.10 -0.10
C ALA A 144 -14.68 5.53 1.33
N TYR A 145 -13.49 5.15 1.71
CA TYR A 145 -13.19 4.66 3.04
C TYR A 145 -12.23 5.63 3.76
N VAL A 146 -12.59 6.01 4.97
CA VAL A 146 -11.73 6.84 5.81
C VAL A 146 -10.89 5.93 6.70
N PHE A 147 -9.61 5.83 6.42
CA PHE A 147 -8.65 5.19 7.29
C PHE A 147 -8.21 6.21 8.35
N ARG A 148 -8.62 5.99 9.58
CA ARG A 148 -8.10 6.77 10.70
C ARG A 148 -6.73 6.24 11.05
N CYS A 149 -5.71 6.90 10.57
CA CYS A 149 -4.40 6.75 11.17
C CYS A 149 -4.49 7.29 12.59
N THR A 150 -4.62 6.41 13.58
CA THR A 150 -4.34 6.78 14.96
C THR A 150 -2.84 6.98 15.07
N ALA A 151 -2.35 8.13 14.58
CA ALA A 151 -1.12 8.66 15.13
C ALA A 151 -1.39 8.75 16.63
N ARG A 152 -0.64 8.02 17.42
CA ARG A 152 -0.63 8.13 18.87
C ARG A 152 -0.16 9.54 19.16
N LEU A 153 -1.10 10.46 19.30
CA LEU A 153 -0.89 11.68 20.04
C LEU A 153 -0.78 11.24 21.50
N ASP A 154 0.40 10.84 21.91
CA ASP A 154 0.79 10.96 23.29
C ASP A 154 0.87 12.47 23.54
N LEU A 155 -0.29 13.07 23.82
CA LEU A 155 -0.35 14.35 24.44
C LEU A 155 0.34 14.17 25.80
N MET A 156 1.60 14.55 25.83
CA MET A 156 2.31 14.76 27.09
C MET A 156 1.63 15.97 27.74
N ASP A 157 0.99 15.72 28.90
CA ASP A 157 0.52 16.72 29.84
C ASP A 157 1.68 17.62 30.30
#